data_80e587997a0bb231a576888d015942eb
#
_entry.id   80e587997a0bb231a576888d015942eb
#
_cell.length_a   1.000
_cell.length_b   1.000
_cell.length_c   1.000
_cell.angle_alpha   90.00
_cell.angle_beta   90.00
_cell.angle_gamma   90.00
#
_symmetry.space_group_name_H-M   'P 1'
#
loop_
_entity.id
_entity.type
_entity.pdbx_description
1 polymer ?
#
loop_
_entity_poly.entity_id
_entity_poly.type
_entity_poly.pdbx_seq_one_letter_code
_entity_poly.pdbx_strand_id
1 'polypeptide(L)'
;MSLKSELASDSTVIRQVSPNITTVSIPFAQLGLLKTGGRTTIVQLQSGSLAVVSPVRLTDVVRNALIATNGTVKYIIAPNLEHYMQIGAWKAEFPSAYLIVPEGLPEKCAKKLGLGREIFDIIYTASESQKHISEEFDNEFDVQYIDSMDSHEIVLFHKLTRTIIEADLLFNVPAVEQFSKSGQSPTSGVLTKLISPIFSTTYPAIWQKRLAWYILGAKDRTAFATSLQRIYSWDFDRIIPCHGDVIESEAKKVFGTIFEWYLNGENKRL
;
A
#
# COMPACT_ATOMS: atom_id res chain seq x y z
N MET A 1 -7.06 3.79 -28.88
CA MET A 1 -6.07 3.42 -27.83
C MET A 1 -4.86 4.31 -28.01
N SER A 2 -4.48 5.10 -27.03
CA SER A 2 -3.42 6.11 -27.18
C SER A 2 -2.04 5.44 -26.98
N LEU A 3 -1.03 5.82 -27.77
CA LEU A 3 0.38 5.43 -27.61
C LEU A 3 0.88 5.51 -26.14
N LYS A 4 0.29 6.39 -25.32
CA LYS A 4 0.58 6.48 -23.89
C LYS A 4 0.11 5.26 -23.07
N SER A 5 -0.86 4.46 -23.55
CA SER A 5 -1.34 3.27 -22.85
C SER A 5 -0.49 2.03 -23.13
N GLU A 6 0.12 1.93 -24.32
CA GLU A 6 1.04 0.85 -24.68
C GLU A 6 2.39 1.01 -23.98
N LEU A 7 2.92 2.25 -23.93
CA LEU A 7 4.14 2.55 -23.18
C LEU A 7 4.02 2.22 -21.67
N ALA A 8 2.81 2.31 -21.11
CA ALA A 8 2.61 2.01 -19.69
C ALA A 8 2.64 0.50 -19.38
N SER A 9 2.24 -0.38 -20.33
CA SER A 9 2.29 -1.84 -20.13
C SER A 9 3.72 -2.38 -20.18
N ASP A 10 4.56 -1.84 -21.06
CA ASP A 10 5.97 -2.24 -21.22
C ASP A 10 6.84 -1.82 -20.04
N SER A 11 6.39 -0.84 -19.25
CA SER A 11 7.11 -0.35 -18.07
C SER A 11 6.76 -1.08 -16.78
N THR A 12 5.85 -2.05 -16.83
CA THR A 12 5.43 -2.83 -15.65
C THR A 12 6.52 -3.80 -15.24
N VAL A 13 6.88 -3.80 -13.96
CA VAL A 13 7.84 -4.73 -13.36
C VAL A 13 7.08 -5.74 -12.51
N ILE A 14 7.17 -7.01 -12.88
CA ILE A 14 6.64 -8.12 -12.08
C ILE A 14 7.80 -8.74 -11.32
N ARG A 15 7.65 -8.88 -10.00
CA ARG A 15 8.68 -9.50 -9.16
C ARG A 15 8.05 -10.40 -8.12
N GLN A 16 8.56 -11.61 -8.00
CA GLN A 16 8.26 -12.49 -6.88
C GLN A 16 9.16 -12.10 -5.70
N VAL A 17 8.56 -11.53 -4.65
CA VAL A 17 9.27 -11.06 -3.44
C VAL A 17 9.48 -12.22 -2.47
N SER A 18 8.54 -13.13 -2.43
CA SER A 18 8.60 -14.39 -1.69
C SER A 18 7.76 -15.45 -2.41
N PRO A 19 7.80 -16.73 -2.02
CA PRO A 19 7.00 -17.76 -2.68
C PRO A 19 5.51 -17.44 -2.79
N ASN A 20 4.97 -16.69 -1.82
CA ASN A 20 3.55 -16.35 -1.75
C ASN A 20 3.24 -14.90 -2.14
N ILE A 21 4.25 -14.07 -2.43
CA ILE A 21 4.04 -12.65 -2.69
C ILE A 21 4.67 -12.24 -4.03
N THR A 22 3.82 -11.74 -4.93
CA THR A 22 4.22 -11.13 -6.19
C THR A 22 3.87 -9.64 -6.18
N THR A 23 4.80 -8.79 -6.57
CA THR A 23 4.56 -7.36 -6.75
C THR A 23 4.43 -7.01 -8.22
N VAL A 24 3.53 -6.07 -8.51
CA VAL A 24 3.32 -5.45 -9.82
C VAL A 24 3.62 -3.97 -9.66
N SER A 25 4.81 -3.57 -10.07
CA SER A 25 5.34 -2.22 -9.90
C SER A 25 5.24 -1.43 -11.20
N ILE A 26 4.80 -0.18 -11.10
CA ILE A 26 4.63 0.72 -12.25
C ILE A 26 5.29 2.07 -11.99
N PRO A 27 5.80 2.76 -13.02
CA PRO A 27 6.22 4.14 -12.87
C PRO A 27 4.97 5.01 -12.61
N PHE A 28 5.01 5.74 -11.51
CA PHE A 28 3.97 6.69 -11.14
C PHE A 28 4.62 7.97 -10.63
N ALA A 29 4.06 9.11 -11.05
CA ALA A 29 4.48 10.40 -10.57
C ALA A 29 3.28 11.16 -10.02
N GLN A 30 3.31 11.46 -8.73
CA GLN A 30 2.28 12.23 -8.06
C GLN A 30 2.23 13.64 -8.64
N LEU A 31 1.03 14.10 -9.02
CA LEU A 31 0.81 15.34 -9.76
C LEU A 31 1.66 15.44 -11.05
N GLY A 32 2.11 14.31 -11.61
CA GLY A 32 2.96 14.27 -12.80
C GLY A 32 4.41 14.70 -12.59
N LEU A 33 4.81 15.04 -11.38
CA LEU A 33 6.09 15.70 -11.06
C LEU A 33 6.94 14.96 -10.04
N LEU A 34 6.34 14.41 -8.99
CA LEU A 34 7.05 13.72 -7.91
C LEU A 34 7.03 12.21 -8.17
N LYS A 35 8.18 11.63 -8.49
CA LYS A 35 8.34 10.23 -8.85
C LYS A 35 8.37 9.35 -7.60
N THR A 36 7.22 8.84 -7.23
CA THR A 36 7.05 7.96 -6.05
C THR A 36 6.90 6.49 -6.43
N GLY A 37 6.60 6.20 -7.71
CA GLY A 37 6.21 4.86 -8.14
C GLY A 37 4.83 4.45 -7.64
N GLY A 38 4.31 3.34 -8.15
CA GLY A 38 3.06 2.71 -7.71
C GLY A 38 3.21 1.20 -7.69
N ARG A 39 2.47 0.51 -6.82
CA ARG A 39 2.59 -0.94 -6.67
C ARG A 39 1.27 -1.58 -6.29
N THR A 40 0.98 -2.72 -6.92
CA THR A 40 0.05 -3.73 -6.42
C THR A 40 0.84 -4.85 -5.76
N THR A 41 0.38 -5.30 -4.61
CA THR A 41 0.90 -6.51 -3.97
C THR A 41 -0.14 -7.62 -4.08
N ILE A 42 0.25 -8.76 -4.65
CA ILE A 42 -0.57 -9.96 -4.79
C ILE A 42 -0.05 -10.98 -3.80
N VAL A 43 -0.87 -11.40 -2.86
CA VAL A 43 -0.55 -12.44 -1.88
C VAL A 43 -1.36 -13.68 -2.21
N GLN A 44 -0.70 -14.80 -2.39
CA GLN A 44 -1.35 -16.10 -2.54
C GLN A 44 -1.45 -16.78 -1.17
N LEU A 45 -2.68 -16.98 -0.73
CA LEU A 45 -2.99 -17.70 0.50
C LEU A 45 -2.75 -19.21 0.32
N GLN A 46 -2.61 -19.93 1.42
CA GLN A 46 -2.41 -21.38 1.39
C GLN A 46 -3.57 -22.15 0.72
N SER A 47 -4.76 -21.57 0.74
CA SER A 47 -5.94 -22.08 0.01
C SER A 47 -5.82 -21.97 -1.53
N GLY A 48 -4.86 -21.20 -2.03
CA GLY A 48 -4.77 -20.79 -3.44
C GLY A 48 -5.56 -19.53 -3.78
N SER A 49 -6.30 -18.96 -2.82
CA SER A 49 -6.96 -17.65 -3.00
C SER A 49 -5.94 -16.53 -3.10
N LEU A 50 -6.24 -15.49 -3.90
CA LEU A 50 -5.38 -14.31 -4.03
C LEU A 50 -6.01 -13.11 -3.32
N ALA A 51 -5.18 -12.42 -2.52
CA ALA A 51 -5.46 -11.10 -1.99
C ALA A 51 -4.64 -10.06 -2.79
N VAL A 52 -5.33 -9.10 -3.39
CA VAL A 52 -4.76 -8.06 -4.25
C VAL A 52 -4.87 -6.73 -3.54
N VAL A 53 -3.75 -6.17 -3.11
CA VAL A 53 -3.68 -4.92 -2.36
C VAL A 53 -3.24 -3.78 -3.27
N SER A 54 -3.95 -2.63 -3.21
CA SER A 54 -3.68 -1.45 -4.02
C SER A 54 -3.64 -1.75 -5.52
N PRO A 55 -4.77 -2.15 -6.12
CA PRO A 55 -4.82 -2.59 -7.51
C PRO A 55 -4.41 -1.48 -8.48
N VAL A 56 -3.39 -1.76 -9.32
CA VAL A 56 -3.01 -0.94 -10.47
C VAL A 56 -3.91 -1.25 -11.67
N ARG A 57 -3.74 -0.54 -12.78
CA ARG A 57 -4.50 -0.78 -14.00
C ARG A 57 -4.36 -2.24 -14.45
N LEU A 58 -5.49 -2.91 -14.70
CA LEU A 58 -5.57 -4.29 -15.13
C LEU A 58 -5.22 -4.40 -16.62
N THR A 59 -3.92 -4.51 -16.92
CA THR A 59 -3.38 -4.73 -18.27
C THR A 59 -3.18 -6.21 -18.52
N ASP A 60 -2.90 -6.61 -19.76
CA ASP A 60 -2.59 -8.00 -20.10
C ASP A 60 -1.36 -8.52 -19.34
N VAL A 61 -0.38 -7.67 -19.10
CA VAL A 61 0.80 -8.01 -18.27
C VAL A 61 0.39 -8.35 -16.84
N VAL A 62 -0.54 -7.58 -16.25
CA VAL A 62 -1.07 -7.83 -14.91
C VAL A 62 -1.93 -9.09 -14.88
N ARG A 63 -2.78 -9.31 -15.91
CA ARG A 63 -3.58 -10.54 -16.05
C ARG A 63 -2.69 -11.78 -16.13
N ASN A 64 -1.64 -11.72 -16.95
CA ASN A 64 -0.68 -12.81 -17.07
C ASN A 64 0.06 -13.08 -15.75
N ALA A 65 0.38 -12.05 -14.97
CA ALA A 65 0.96 -12.23 -13.63
C ALA A 65 -0.01 -12.94 -12.68
N LEU A 66 -1.32 -12.61 -12.71
CA LEU A 66 -2.33 -13.34 -11.95
C LEU A 66 -2.46 -14.79 -12.38
N ILE A 67 -2.52 -15.06 -13.70
CA ILE A 67 -2.60 -16.42 -14.25
C ILE A 67 -1.39 -17.24 -13.81
N ALA A 68 -0.20 -16.66 -13.81
CA ALA A 68 1.03 -17.36 -13.41
C ALA A 68 1.04 -17.82 -11.94
N THR A 69 0.19 -17.26 -11.07
CA THR A 69 0.05 -17.72 -9.68
C THR A 69 -0.79 -19.00 -9.57
N ASN A 70 -1.56 -19.38 -10.60
CA ASN A 70 -2.59 -20.42 -10.55
C ASN A 70 -3.63 -20.22 -9.44
N GLY A 71 -3.74 -19.00 -8.90
CA GLY A 71 -4.69 -18.66 -7.84
C GLY A 71 -5.96 -18.00 -8.36
N THR A 72 -6.96 -17.88 -7.49
CA THR A 72 -8.23 -17.20 -7.77
C THR A 72 -8.32 -15.90 -6.97
N VAL A 73 -8.56 -14.77 -7.63
CA VAL A 73 -8.74 -13.49 -6.96
C VAL A 73 -10.01 -13.54 -6.10
N LYS A 74 -9.82 -13.51 -4.79
CA LYS A 74 -10.90 -13.58 -3.80
C LYS A 74 -11.01 -12.33 -2.95
N TYR A 75 -9.92 -11.58 -2.82
CA TYR A 75 -9.90 -10.34 -2.04
C TYR A 75 -9.25 -9.22 -2.84
N ILE A 76 -9.93 -8.09 -2.95
CA ILE A 76 -9.45 -6.85 -3.56
C ILE A 76 -9.46 -5.80 -2.45
N ILE A 77 -8.31 -5.24 -2.11
CA ILE A 77 -8.15 -4.32 -1.00
C ILE A 77 -7.73 -2.95 -1.53
N ALA A 78 -8.58 -1.94 -1.35
CA ALA A 78 -8.16 -0.54 -1.45
C ALA A 78 -7.65 -0.12 -0.07
N PRO A 79 -6.32 0.01 0.12
CA PRO A 79 -5.75 0.18 1.45
C PRO A 79 -6.07 1.53 2.09
N ASN A 80 -6.45 2.55 1.29
CA ASN A 80 -6.82 3.86 1.81
C ASN A 80 -7.71 4.65 0.83
N LEU A 81 -8.01 5.91 1.17
CA LEU A 81 -8.87 6.79 0.36
C LEU A 81 -8.22 7.24 -0.96
N GLU A 82 -6.92 7.07 -1.17
CA GLU A 82 -6.22 7.53 -2.38
C GLU A 82 -6.02 6.40 -3.40
N HIS A 83 -5.98 5.13 -2.97
CA HIS A 83 -5.72 3.96 -3.81
C HIS A 83 -6.99 3.31 -4.35
N TYR A 84 -7.87 4.07 -5.02
CA TYR A 84 -9.21 3.64 -5.42
C TYR A 84 -9.49 3.61 -6.94
N MET A 85 -8.63 4.23 -7.75
CA MET A 85 -8.92 4.51 -9.17
C MET A 85 -9.24 3.27 -10.00
N GLN A 86 -8.71 2.11 -9.62
CA GLN A 86 -8.82 0.88 -10.41
C GLN A 86 -9.78 -0.16 -9.82
N ILE A 87 -10.31 0.05 -8.60
CA ILE A 87 -11.11 -0.96 -7.90
C ILE A 87 -12.39 -1.35 -8.65
N GLY A 88 -13.03 -0.41 -9.35
CA GLY A 88 -14.22 -0.69 -10.16
C GLY A 88 -13.92 -1.65 -11.32
N ALA A 89 -12.81 -1.44 -12.02
CA ALA A 89 -12.39 -2.34 -13.11
C ALA A 89 -12.02 -3.74 -12.57
N TRP A 90 -11.36 -3.81 -11.42
CA TRP A 90 -11.03 -5.08 -10.78
C TRP A 90 -12.28 -5.81 -10.25
N LYS A 91 -13.23 -5.10 -9.63
CA LYS A 91 -14.48 -5.71 -9.17
C LYS A 91 -15.34 -6.20 -10.33
N ALA A 92 -15.35 -5.49 -11.46
CA ALA A 92 -16.05 -5.92 -12.67
C ALA A 92 -15.42 -7.17 -13.29
N GLU A 93 -14.09 -7.31 -13.27
CA GLU A 93 -13.37 -8.49 -13.75
C GLU A 93 -13.51 -9.68 -12.80
N PHE A 94 -13.54 -9.43 -11.49
CA PHE A 94 -13.64 -10.45 -10.44
C PHE A 94 -14.88 -10.19 -9.56
N PRO A 95 -16.10 -10.36 -10.08
CA PRO A 95 -17.34 -9.95 -9.39
C PRO A 95 -17.59 -10.71 -8.08
N SER A 96 -17.08 -11.92 -7.94
CA SER A 96 -17.18 -12.73 -6.72
C SER A 96 -16.14 -12.37 -5.64
N ALA A 97 -15.12 -11.56 -5.97
CA ALA A 97 -14.11 -11.16 -5.02
C ALA A 97 -14.67 -10.15 -4.00
N TYR A 98 -14.32 -10.31 -2.73
CA TYR A 98 -14.64 -9.35 -1.69
C TYR A 98 -13.85 -8.06 -1.91
N LEU A 99 -14.55 -6.93 -2.03
CA LEU A 99 -13.94 -5.60 -2.08
C LEU A 99 -13.90 -5.01 -0.68
N ILE A 100 -12.67 -4.88 -0.15
CA ILE A 100 -12.35 -4.44 1.20
C ILE A 100 -11.81 -3.02 1.14
N VAL A 101 -12.40 -2.10 1.90
CA VAL A 101 -12.09 -0.67 1.82
C VAL A 101 -12.20 0.03 3.18
N PRO A 102 -11.61 1.20 3.37
CA PRO A 102 -11.88 2.05 4.51
C PRO A 102 -13.21 2.82 4.36
N GLU A 103 -13.75 3.28 5.48
CA GLU A 103 -14.88 4.22 5.52
C GLU A 103 -14.57 5.50 4.74
N GLY A 104 -15.62 6.10 4.15
CA GLY A 104 -15.49 7.28 3.28
C GLY A 104 -15.11 6.95 1.83
N LEU A 105 -14.53 5.75 1.56
CA LEU A 105 -14.19 5.38 0.20
C LEU A 105 -15.41 5.11 -0.70
N PRO A 106 -16.48 4.44 -0.24
CA PRO A 106 -17.68 4.27 -1.04
C PRO A 106 -18.27 5.60 -1.53
N GLU A 107 -18.37 6.60 -0.66
CA GLU A 107 -18.87 7.94 -0.95
C GLU A 107 -17.94 8.67 -1.95
N LYS A 108 -16.63 8.55 -1.76
CA LYS A 108 -15.63 9.10 -2.69
C LYS A 108 -15.76 8.47 -4.07
N CYS A 109 -15.91 7.16 -4.15
CA CYS A 109 -16.05 6.43 -5.39
C CYS A 109 -17.38 6.73 -6.10
N ALA A 110 -18.48 6.85 -5.37
CA ALA A 110 -19.76 7.28 -5.94
C ALA A 110 -19.64 8.65 -6.60
N LYS A 111 -19.00 9.60 -5.93
CA LYS A 111 -18.80 10.97 -6.42
C LYS A 111 -17.81 11.06 -7.59
N LYS A 112 -16.72 10.28 -7.56
CA LYS A 112 -15.60 10.42 -8.50
C LYS A 112 -15.67 9.46 -9.69
N LEU A 113 -16.23 8.27 -9.49
CA LEU A 113 -16.24 7.18 -10.46
C LEU A 113 -17.66 6.70 -10.81
N GLY A 114 -18.71 7.19 -10.13
CA GLY A 114 -20.08 6.72 -10.33
C GLY A 114 -20.32 5.28 -9.86
N LEU A 115 -19.51 4.76 -8.96
CA LEU A 115 -19.63 3.39 -8.45
C LEU A 115 -20.71 3.32 -7.35
N GLY A 116 -21.61 2.34 -7.44
CA GLY A 116 -22.65 2.11 -6.43
C GLY A 116 -22.07 1.56 -5.13
N ARG A 117 -22.83 1.74 -4.05
CA ARG A 117 -22.44 1.28 -2.69
C ARG A 117 -22.40 -0.25 -2.59
N GLU A 118 -23.20 -0.92 -3.40
CA GLU A 118 -23.39 -2.37 -3.42
C GLU A 118 -22.16 -3.19 -3.81
N ILE A 119 -21.17 -2.57 -4.45
CA ILE A 119 -19.94 -3.28 -4.84
C ILE A 119 -18.93 -3.46 -3.69
N PHE A 120 -19.12 -2.70 -2.57
CA PHE A 120 -18.23 -2.69 -1.43
C PHE A 120 -18.71 -3.70 -0.38
N ASP A 121 -17.99 -4.81 -0.24
CA ASP A 121 -18.41 -5.92 0.59
C ASP A 121 -18.04 -5.71 2.07
N ILE A 122 -16.82 -5.21 2.33
CA ILE A 122 -16.27 -5.05 3.69
C ILE A 122 -15.71 -3.64 3.83
N ILE A 123 -16.22 -2.90 4.82
CA ILE A 123 -15.79 -1.52 5.10
C ILE A 123 -15.26 -1.45 6.52
N TYR A 124 -13.98 -1.11 6.66
CA TYR A 124 -13.38 -0.79 7.95
C TYR A 124 -13.85 0.58 8.41
N THR A 125 -14.28 0.68 9.66
CA THR A 125 -14.70 1.94 10.29
C THR A 125 -14.01 2.12 11.63
N ALA A 126 -13.99 3.35 12.17
CA ALA A 126 -13.42 3.62 13.48
C ALA A 126 -14.08 2.79 14.59
N SER A 127 -15.41 2.55 14.49
CA SER A 127 -16.16 1.74 15.44
C SER A 127 -15.97 0.23 15.25
N GLU A 128 -15.55 -0.20 14.07
CA GLU A 128 -15.31 -1.60 13.70
C GLU A 128 -13.95 -1.75 13.03
N SER A 129 -12.89 -1.43 13.76
CA SER A 129 -11.50 -1.53 13.30
C SER A 129 -10.97 -2.97 13.29
N GLN A 130 -11.66 -3.91 13.90
CA GLN A 130 -11.39 -5.34 13.88
C GLN A 130 -12.56 -6.04 13.21
N LYS A 131 -12.32 -6.65 12.05
CA LYS A 131 -13.34 -7.35 11.28
C LYS A 131 -12.92 -8.78 11.01
N HIS A 132 -13.89 -9.70 11.16
CA HIS A 132 -13.77 -11.03 10.58
C HIS A 132 -14.08 -10.94 9.08
N ILE A 133 -13.13 -11.33 8.25
CA ILE A 133 -13.28 -11.33 6.78
C ILE A 133 -13.66 -12.74 6.31
N SER A 134 -12.82 -13.70 6.63
CA SER A 134 -13.05 -15.12 6.45
C SER A 134 -11.99 -15.88 7.23
N GLU A 135 -12.24 -17.15 7.54
CA GLU A 135 -11.30 -17.99 8.30
C GLU A 135 -9.91 -18.05 7.62
N GLU A 136 -9.85 -18.26 6.30
CA GLU A 136 -8.58 -18.32 5.57
C GLU A 136 -7.82 -17.00 5.59
N PHE A 137 -8.52 -15.86 5.45
CA PHE A 137 -7.89 -14.54 5.46
C PHE A 137 -7.36 -14.21 6.85
N ASP A 138 -8.17 -14.40 7.89
CA ASP A 138 -7.82 -14.03 9.27
C ASP A 138 -6.74 -14.96 9.86
N ASN A 139 -6.63 -16.20 9.35
CA ASN A 139 -5.53 -17.10 9.72
C ASN A 139 -4.19 -16.62 9.19
N GLU A 140 -4.15 -15.95 8.03
CA GLU A 140 -2.90 -15.54 7.38
C GLU A 140 -2.57 -14.05 7.55
N PHE A 141 -3.58 -13.19 7.80
CA PHE A 141 -3.37 -11.76 7.99
C PHE A 141 -3.74 -11.29 9.40
N ASP A 142 -2.93 -10.39 9.95
CA ASP A 142 -3.38 -9.42 10.93
C ASP A 142 -3.59 -8.09 10.24
N VAL A 143 -4.59 -7.33 10.68
CA VAL A 143 -4.97 -6.04 10.08
C VAL A 143 -4.97 -4.95 11.14
N GLN A 144 -4.39 -3.80 10.79
CA GLN A 144 -4.54 -2.56 11.55
C GLN A 144 -5.20 -1.51 10.67
N TYR A 145 -6.38 -1.07 11.07
CA TYR A 145 -7.02 0.10 10.49
C TYR A 145 -6.63 1.35 11.26
N ILE A 146 -6.15 2.38 10.55
CA ILE A 146 -5.68 3.65 11.09
C ILE A 146 -6.63 4.77 10.64
N ASP A 147 -7.69 4.98 11.38
CA ASP A 147 -8.70 6.03 11.15
C ASP A 147 -8.21 7.43 11.53
N SER A 148 -7.13 7.50 12.33
CA SER A 148 -6.48 8.76 12.72
C SER A 148 -5.63 9.39 11.61
N MET A 149 -5.37 8.69 10.51
CA MET A 149 -4.84 9.29 9.28
C MET A 149 -5.98 9.87 8.43
N ASP A 150 -5.74 11.01 7.76
CA ASP A 150 -6.73 11.58 6.83
C ASP A 150 -7.02 10.66 5.64
N SER A 151 -6.06 9.82 5.25
CA SER A 151 -6.21 8.80 4.19
C SER A 151 -6.94 7.54 4.65
N HIS A 152 -7.16 7.32 5.93
CA HIS A 152 -7.81 6.12 6.50
C HIS A 152 -7.11 4.82 6.06
N GLU A 153 -5.94 4.55 6.60
CA GLU A 153 -5.06 3.48 6.12
C GLU A 153 -5.42 2.09 6.70
N ILE A 154 -5.47 1.08 5.83
CA ILE A 154 -5.54 -0.36 6.19
C ILE A 154 -4.16 -0.96 5.99
N VAL A 155 -3.48 -1.32 7.06
CA VAL A 155 -2.18 -1.99 7.05
C VAL A 155 -2.38 -3.47 7.27
N LEU A 156 -1.78 -4.29 6.40
CA LEU A 156 -1.85 -5.75 6.45
C LEU A 156 -0.51 -6.33 6.90
N PHE A 157 -0.55 -7.31 7.78
CA PHE A 157 0.60 -8.14 8.13
C PHE A 157 0.36 -9.57 7.69
N HIS A 158 1.06 -10.03 6.66
CA HIS A 158 1.03 -11.41 6.23
C HIS A 158 1.97 -12.25 7.10
N LYS A 159 1.38 -13.06 7.98
CA LYS A 159 2.08 -13.79 9.06
C LYS A 159 3.11 -14.76 8.52
N LEU A 160 2.75 -15.56 7.51
CA LEU A 160 3.60 -16.61 6.95
C LEU A 160 4.93 -16.07 6.41
N THR A 161 4.91 -14.90 5.75
CA THR A 161 6.12 -14.31 5.16
C THR A 161 6.70 -13.19 6.02
N ARG A 162 6.12 -12.92 7.19
CA ARG A 162 6.52 -11.86 8.12
C ARG A 162 6.63 -10.49 7.42
N THR A 163 5.62 -10.19 6.56
CA THR A 163 5.64 -9.04 5.66
C THR A 163 4.49 -8.08 5.97
N ILE A 164 4.81 -6.81 6.21
CA ILE A 164 3.83 -5.72 6.20
C ILE A 164 3.58 -5.28 4.78
N ILE A 165 2.30 -5.04 4.45
CA ILE A 165 1.85 -4.47 3.18
C ILE A 165 1.03 -3.24 3.54
N GLU A 166 1.43 -2.09 3.01
CA GLU A 166 0.82 -0.79 3.29
C GLU A 166 0.87 0.12 2.06
N ALA A 167 0.25 1.28 2.12
CA ALA A 167 0.22 2.21 0.99
C ALA A 167 0.94 3.54 1.28
N ASP A 168 0.41 4.34 2.21
CA ASP A 168 0.87 5.69 2.48
C ASP A 168 1.33 5.92 3.93
N LEU A 169 1.45 4.85 4.71
CA LEU A 169 1.96 4.94 6.07
C LEU A 169 3.47 5.22 6.08
N LEU A 170 4.22 4.57 5.17
CA LEU A 170 5.66 4.69 5.05
C LEU A 170 6.07 4.68 3.57
N PHE A 171 7.04 5.50 3.21
CA PHE A 171 7.57 5.61 1.85
C PHE A 171 9.05 5.20 1.83
N ASN A 172 9.49 4.54 0.74
CA ASN A 172 10.89 4.17 0.56
C ASN A 172 11.43 4.65 -0.80
N VAL A 173 11.43 5.97 -0.99
CA VAL A 173 11.90 6.63 -2.21
C VAL A 173 13.42 6.84 -2.11
N PRO A 174 14.19 6.69 -3.24
CA PRO A 174 13.73 6.67 -4.64
C PRO A 174 13.14 5.31 -5.07
N ALA A 175 12.14 5.37 -5.95
CA ALA A 175 11.39 4.23 -6.48
C ALA A 175 12.17 3.54 -7.62
N VAL A 176 13.32 2.95 -7.34
CA VAL A 176 14.24 2.41 -8.35
C VAL A 176 13.61 1.26 -9.13
N GLU A 177 13.02 0.30 -8.42
CA GLU A 177 12.33 -0.84 -9.05
C GLU A 177 11.19 -0.38 -9.95
N GLN A 178 10.34 0.51 -9.45
CA GLN A 178 9.14 0.96 -10.14
C GLN A 178 9.43 1.75 -11.42
N PHE A 179 10.60 2.38 -11.51
CA PHE A 179 11.06 3.09 -12.71
C PHE A 179 12.04 2.30 -13.56
N SER A 180 12.45 1.09 -13.18
CA SER A 180 13.54 0.34 -13.83
C SER A 180 13.31 0.05 -15.30
N LYS A 181 12.05 -0.13 -15.73
CA LYS A 181 11.67 -0.37 -17.13
C LYS A 181 11.13 0.86 -17.86
N SER A 182 11.06 2.02 -17.20
CA SER A 182 10.41 3.21 -17.75
C SER A 182 11.30 4.04 -18.69
N GLY A 183 12.60 3.75 -18.75
CA GLY A 183 13.59 4.60 -19.42
C GLY A 183 13.83 5.94 -18.72
N GLN A 184 13.21 6.17 -17.55
CA GLN A 184 13.32 7.40 -16.77
C GLN A 184 14.11 7.15 -15.49
N SER A 185 14.97 8.09 -15.08
CA SER A 185 15.59 8.03 -13.77
C SER A 185 14.56 8.34 -12.67
N PRO A 186 14.46 7.51 -11.60
CA PRO A 186 13.56 7.75 -10.46
C PRO A 186 13.91 9.03 -9.69
N THR A 187 15.12 9.53 -9.82
CA THR A 187 15.63 10.72 -9.14
C THR A 187 15.64 11.98 -10.02
N SER A 188 15.22 11.89 -11.28
CA SER A 188 15.21 13.04 -12.18
C SER A 188 14.02 13.96 -11.92
N GLY A 189 14.23 15.25 -12.19
CA GLY A 189 13.25 16.30 -11.95
C GLY A 189 13.55 17.11 -10.69
N VAL A 190 13.38 18.43 -10.78
CA VAL A 190 13.71 19.36 -9.67
C VAL A 190 12.86 19.07 -8.43
N LEU A 191 11.55 18.89 -8.62
CA LEU A 191 10.63 18.60 -7.51
C LEU A 191 10.96 17.26 -6.84
N THR A 192 11.24 16.21 -7.64
CA THR A 192 11.65 14.92 -7.10
C THR A 192 12.91 15.06 -6.24
N LYS A 193 13.94 15.77 -6.72
CA LYS A 193 15.18 15.96 -5.95
C LYS A 193 14.98 16.70 -4.64
N LEU A 194 14.11 17.72 -4.62
CA LEU A 194 13.84 18.53 -3.43
C LEU A 194 12.99 17.79 -2.40
N ILE A 195 12.01 16.97 -2.86
CA ILE A 195 11.01 16.37 -1.97
C ILE A 195 11.35 14.92 -1.59
N SER A 196 12.11 14.18 -2.44
CA SER A 196 12.49 12.79 -2.13
C SER A 196 13.04 12.56 -0.72
N PRO A 197 13.83 13.47 -0.11
CA PRO A 197 14.30 13.26 1.25
C PRO A 197 13.17 13.11 2.29
N ILE A 198 11.99 13.70 2.03
CA ILE A 198 10.82 13.59 2.92
C ILE A 198 10.29 12.15 2.96
N PHE A 199 10.48 11.40 1.89
CA PHE A 199 9.99 10.05 1.69
C PHE A 199 11.10 8.99 1.74
N SER A 200 12.28 9.34 2.27
CA SER A 200 13.42 8.44 2.36
C SER A 200 13.49 7.76 3.73
N THR A 201 13.77 6.45 3.71
CA THR A 201 14.04 5.65 4.92
C THR A 201 15.48 5.73 5.38
N THR A 202 16.37 6.42 4.63
CA THR A 202 17.78 6.54 4.95
C THR A 202 17.99 7.17 6.33
N TYR A 203 18.68 6.45 7.21
CA TYR A 203 18.97 6.92 8.56
C TYR A 203 19.64 8.31 8.55
N PRO A 204 19.24 9.23 9.43
CA PRO A 204 18.27 9.12 10.53
C PRO A 204 16.80 9.34 10.13
N ALA A 205 16.43 9.42 8.84
CA ALA A 205 15.08 9.59 8.28
C ALA A 205 14.30 10.79 8.88
N ILE A 206 15.01 11.87 9.22
CA ILE A 206 14.43 13.00 9.98
C ILE A 206 13.23 13.65 9.27
N TRP A 207 13.25 13.72 7.95
CA TRP A 207 12.16 14.32 7.21
C TRP A 207 10.92 13.44 7.17
N GLN A 208 11.09 12.10 7.09
CA GLN A 208 9.95 11.18 7.17
C GLN A 208 9.38 11.10 8.60
N LYS A 209 10.20 11.23 9.65
CA LYS A 209 9.74 11.42 11.04
C LYS A 209 8.88 12.67 11.17
N ARG A 210 9.30 13.78 10.55
CA ARG A 210 8.53 15.04 10.52
C ARG A 210 7.23 14.87 9.74
N LEU A 211 7.26 14.20 8.59
CA LEU A 211 6.06 13.86 7.84
C LEU A 211 5.06 13.08 8.72
N ALA A 212 5.54 12.02 9.39
CA ALA A 212 4.71 11.23 10.29
C ALA A 212 4.12 12.06 11.43
N TRP A 213 4.94 12.93 12.05
CA TRP A 213 4.51 13.72 13.19
C TRP A 213 3.57 14.87 12.86
N TYR A 214 3.89 15.63 11.80
CA TYR A 214 3.17 16.86 11.48
C TYR A 214 2.05 16.68 10.46
N ILE A 215 2.03 15.57 9.72
CA ILE A 215 1.04 15.30 8.66
C ILE A 215 0.26 14.04 8.98
N LEU A 216 0.90 12.84 8.96
CA LEU A 216 0.17 11.57 9.00
C LEU A 216 -0.62 11.39 10.32
N GLY A 217 0.01 11.67 11.46
CA GLY A 217 -0.63 11.54 12.78
C GLY A 217 -1.17 12.84 13.34
N ALA A 218 -1.24 13.93 12.56
CA ALA A 218 -1.60 15.26 13.07
C ALA A 218 -3.04 15.33 13.60
N LYS A 219 -3.95 14.57 13.02
CA LYS A 219 -5.38 14.53 13.36
C LYS A 219 -5.61 14.04 14.79
N ASP A 220 -4.97 12.91 15.16
CA ASP A 220 -5.00 12.34 16.52
C ASP A 220 -3.70 11.55 16.77
N ARG A 221 -2.73 12.22 17.40
CA ARG A 221 -1.43 11.61 17.71
C ARG A 221 -1.51 10.44 18.66
N THR A 222 -2.47 10.45 19.57
CA THR A 222 -2.62 9.38 20.57
C THR A 222 -3.17 8.11 19.90
N ALA A 223 -4.24 8.23 19.12
CA ALA A 223 -4.78 7.12 18.34
C ALA A 223 -3.77 6.60 17.31
N PHE A 224 -3.05 7.50 16.64
CA PHE A 224 -2.00 7.12 15.69
C PHE A 224 -0.86 6.36 16.38
N ALA A 225 -0.38 6.84 17.55
CA ALA A 225 0.64 6.15 18.34
C ALA A 225 0.18 4.74 18.76
N THR A 226 -1.08 4.59 19.18
CA THR A 226 -1.66 3.28 19.54
C THR A 226 -1.64 2.32 18.35
N SER A 227 -2.03 2.80 17.16
CA SER A 227 -1.99 2.01 15.94
C SER A 227 -0.56 1.59 15.57
N LEU A 228 0.39 2.51 15.66
CA LEU A 228 1.82 2.24 15.39
C LEU A 228 2.42 1.24 16.39
N GLN A 229 2.09 1.34 17.68
CA GLN A 229 2.53 0.38 18.70
C GLN A 229 2.00 -1.02 18.41
N ARG A 230 0.75 -1.15 17.98
CA ARG A 230 0.17 -2.42 17.58
C ARG A 230 0.90 -3.01 16.36
N ILE A 231 1.13 -2.23 15.30
CA ILE A 231 1.91 -2.67 14.14
C ILE A 231 3.33 -3.07 14.57
N TYR A 232 3.98 -2.27 15.42
CA TYR A 232 5.33 -2.56 15.90
C TYR A 232 5.40 -3.82 16.78
N SER A 233 4.30 -4.26 17.38
CA SER A 233 4.24 -5.52 18.13
C SER A 233 4.27 -6.76 17.23
N TRP A 234 3.95 -6.66 15.95
CA TRP A 234 4.04 -7.75 15.00
C TRP A 234 5.48 -8.19 14.74
N ASP A 235 5.68 -9.46 14.42
CA ASP A 235 7.00 -10.03 14.11
C ASP A 235 7.31 -9.95 12.61
N PHE A 236 7.47 -8.75 12.09
CA PHE A 236 7.78 -8.52 10.68
C PHE A 236 9.28 -8.23 10.45
N ASP A 237 9.76 -8.58 9.27
CA ASP A 237 11.12 -8.29 8.81
C ASP A 237 11.15 -7.66 7.40
N ARG A 238 10.01 -7.60 6.73
CA ARG A 238 9.83 -6.97 5.42
C ARG A 238 8.67 -5.98 5.45
N ILE A 239 8.82 -4.87 4.69
CA ILE A 239 7.71 -3.95 4.38
C ILE A 239 7.63 -3.79 2.87
N ILE A 240 6.42 -3.92 2.33
CA ILE A 240 6.10 -3.64 0.93
C ILE A 240 5.22 -2.39 0.89
N PRO A 241 5.81 -1.20 0.68
CA PRO A 241 5.04 0.03 0.50
C PRO A 241 4.50 0.13 -0.93
N CYS A 242 3.40 0.85 -1.14
CA CYS A 242 2.96 1.20 -2.49
C CYS A 242 3.93 2.12 -3.21
N HIS A 243 4.62 2.98 -2.47
CA HIS A 243 5.49 4.03 -3.00
C HIS A 243 6.94 3.81 -2.59
N GLY A 244 7.82 3.65 -3.60
CA GLY A 244 9.23 3.36 -3.40
C GLY A 244 9.58 1.87 -3.39
N ASP A 245 10.81 1.55 -3.08
CA ASP A 245 11.32 0.19 -3.13
C ASP A 245 10.89 -0.64 -1.91
N VAL A 246 10.81 -1.96 -2.07
CA VAL A 246 10.55 -2.89 -0.96
C VAL A 246 11.69 -2.82 0.05
N ILE A 247 11.35 -2.82 1.34
CA ILE A 247 12.30 -2.96 2.44
C ILE A 247 12.42 -4.46 2.72
N GLU A 248 13.49 -5.08 2.21
CA GLU A 248 13.64 -6.54 2.14
C GLU A 248 13.98 -7.22 3.46
N SER A 249 14.63 -6.47 4.36
CA SER A 249 15.10 -6.96 5.67
C SER A 249 15.26 -5.82 6.65
N GLU A 250 15.42 -6.13 7.94
CA GLU A 250 15.53 -5.14 9.04
C GLU A 250 14.36 -4.13 9.05
N ALA A 251 13.23 -4.47 8.44
CA ALA A 251 12.11 -3.56 8.27
C ALA A 251 11.55 -3.05 9.61
N LYS A 252 11.61 -3.88 10.66
CA LYS A 252 11.21 -3.47 12.02
C LYS A 252 12.10 -2.36 12.58
N LYS A 253 13.40 -2.39 12.28
CA LYS A 253 14.35 -1.34 12.67
C LYS A 253 14.08 -0.05 11.89
N VAL A 254 13.81 -0.15 10.58
CA VAL A 254 13.43 1.00 9.74
C VAL A 254 12.14 1.63 10.25
N PHE A 255 11.11 0.82 10.49
CA PHE A 255 9.82 1.28 11.06
C PHE A 255 10.03 1.97 12.41
N GLY A 256 10.79 1.31 13.33
CA GLY A 256 11.12 1.88 14.63
C GLY A 256 11.87 3.21 14.54
N THR A 257 12.76 3.37 13.53
CA THR A 257 13.46 4.63 13.28
C THR A 257 12.49 5.73 12.83
N ILE A 258 11.62 5.46 11.86
CA ILE A 258 10.70 6.47 11.31
C ILE A 258 9.68 6.92 12.35
N PHE A 259 9.14 5.97 13.12
CA PHE A 259 8.08 6.24 14.10
C PHE A 259 8.57 6.37 15.55
N GLU A 260 9.87 6.57 15.76
CA GLU A 260 10.45 6.61 17.12
C GLU A 260 9.80 7.64 18.05
N TRP A 261 9.33 8.79 17.50
CA TRP A 261 8.70 9.85 18.30
C TRP A 261 7.32 9.42 18.85
N TYR A 262 6.67 8.44 18.21
CA TYR A 262 5.42 7.85 18.67
C TYR A 262 5.65 6.61 19.55
N LEU A 263 6.66 5.81 19.23
CA LEU A 263 6.93 4.54 19.91
C LEU A 263 7.60 4.73 21.26
N ASN A 264 8.47 5.75 21.41
CA ASN A 264 9.21 6.00 22.63
C ASN A 264 8.54 6.99 23.58
N GLY A 265 7.36 7.51 23.24
CA GLY A 265 6.64 8.50 24.06
C GLY A 265 7.38 9.84 24.22
N GLU A 266 8.43 10.05 23.46
CA GLU A 266 9.26 11.24 23.55
C GLU A 266 8.67 12.37 22.71
N ASN A 267 7.99 13.31 23.37
CA ASN A 267 7.73 14.65 22.83
C ASN A 267 9.06 15.42 22.64
N LYS A 268 9.95 14.95 21.79
CA LYS A 268 11.11 15.75 21.42
C LYS A 268 10.64 16.83 20.47
N ARG A 269 10.27 17.97 21.06
CA ARG A 269 10.23 19.26 20.36
C ARG A 269 11.66 19.54 19.86
N LEU A 270 11.86 19.41 18.55
CA LEU A 270 13.01 20.01 17.88
C LEU A 270 12.76 21.49 17.66
#